data_321b19af3e4c9450757289869b3d364e
#
_entry.id   321b19af3e4c9450757289869b3d364e
#
_cell.length_a   1.000
_cell.length_b   1.000
_cell.length_c   1.000
_cell.angle_alpha   90.00
_cell.angle_beta   90.00
_cell.angle_gamma   90.00
#
_symmetry.space_group_name_H-M   'P 1'
#
loop_
_entity.id
_entity.type
_entity.pdbx_description
1 polymer ?
#
loop_
_entity_poly.entity_id
_entity_poly.type
_entity_poly.pdbx_seq_one_letter_code
_entity_poly.pdbx_strand_id
1 'polypeptide(L)'
;MPRIPLIQRADEVPVAHREVWTRIAKSRGRVVGPFAALLHSPVLADRTAELGAHVRFDSGLSAVDRELVILSVARAFDCGFEWAYHVREARKAGVRTEAIDAVRERRATGLTDDEAAVVGYVGQLLIDHRTDDATIARLRARLGVQGVVELTATIGYYAMLACTLNAFDVRPDPGEEELDVR
;
A
#
# COMPACT_ATOMS: atom_id res chain seq x y z
N MET A 1 10.93 18.82 0.40
CA MET A 1 9.59 19.46 0.32
C MET A 1 8.84 18.83 -0.84
N PRO A 2 7.53 18.58 -0.74
CA PRO A 2 6.76 18.04 -1.86
C PRO A 2 6.92 18.88 -3.13
N ARG A 3 6.92 18.21 -4.29
CA ARG A 3 7.10 18.87 -5.61
C ARG A 3 5.85 19.57 -6.12
N ILE A 4 4.70 19.31 -5.49
CA ILE A 4 3.42 19.99 -5.73
C ILE A 4 2.80 20.40 -4.39
N PRO A 5 1.92 21.42 -4.35
CA PRO A 5 1.13 21.70 -3.16
C PRO A 5 0.29 20.47 -2.78
N LEU A 6 0.20 20.17 -1.50
CA LEU A 6 -0.66 19.08 -1.01
C LEU A 6 -1.99 19.65 -0.53
N ILE A 7 -3.09 19.17 -1.07
CA ILE A 7 -4.45 19.57 -0.70
C ILE A 7 -4.83 18.86 0.60
N GLN A 8 -4.89 19.62 1.69
CA GLN A 8 -5.21 19.08 3.02
C GLN A 8 -6.54 19.59 3.57
N ARG A 9 -7.11 20.65 2.98
CA ARG A 9 -8.36 21.25 3.40
C ARG A 9 -9.41 21.25 2.29
N ALA A 10 -10.67 21.17 2.68
CA ALA A 10 -11.80 21.15 1.75
C ALA A 10 -11.91 22.41 0.87
N ASP A 11 -11.49 23.58 1.39
CA ASP A 11 -11.55 24.84 0.67
C ASP A 11 -10.49 24.97 -0.44
N GLU A 12 -9.48 24.10 -0.44
CA GLU A 12 -8.46 24.00 -1.49
C GLU A 12 -8.96 23.19 -2.70
N VAL A 13 -10.06 22.45 -2.56
CA VAL A 13 -10.69 21.70 -3.65
C VAL A 13 -11.75 22.57 -4.35
N PRO A 14 -11.86 22.51 -5.69
CA PRO A 14 -12.95 23.20 -6.41
C PRO A 14 -14.32 22.89 -5.79
N VAL A 15 -15.18 23.91 -5.66
CA VAL A 15 -16.48 23.81 -4.95
C VAL A 15 -17.30 22.60 -5.39
N ALA A 16 -17.35 22.33 -6.69
CA ALA A 16 -18.08 21.19 -7.26
C ALA A 16 -17.58 19.81 -6.81
N HIS A 17 -16.39 19.73 -6.19
CA HIS A 17 -15.74 18.46 -5.80
C HIS A 17 -15.42 18.38 -4.30
N ARG A 18 -15.86 19.33 -3.48
CA ARG A 18 -15.59 19.32 -2.02
C ARG A 18 -16.14 18.09 -1.32
N GLU A 19 -17.19 17.50 -1.83
CA GLU A 19 -17.74 16.26 -1.30
C GLU A 19 -16.75 15.08 -1.40
N VAL A 20 -15.91 15.07 -2.45
CA VAL A 20 -14.85 14.05 -2.59
C VAL A 20 -13.88 14.14 -1.42
N TRP A 21 -13.40 15.36 -1.11
CA TRP A 21 -12.55 15.58 0.05
C TRP A 21 -13.21 15.09 1.35
N THR A 22 -14.49 15.42 1.54
CA THR A 22 -15.24 15.03 2.75
C THR A 22 -15.36 13.50 2.88
N ARG A 23 -15.65 12.78 1.78
CA ARG A 23 -15.70 11.31 1.78
C ARG A 23 -14.34 10.69 2.12
N ILE A 24 -13.25 11.20 1.53
CA ILE A 24 -11.90 10.73 1.81
C ILE A 24 -11.53 10.99 3.28
N ALA A 25 -11.78 12.18 3.79
CA ALA A 25 -11.54 12.55 5.18
C ALA A 25 -12.32 11.65 6.15
N LYS A 26 -13.60 11.39 5.87
CA LYS A 26 -14.46 10.53 6.69
C LYS A 26 -13.95 9.09 6.74
N SER A 27 -13.51 8.54 5.62
CA SER A 27 -13.06 7.13 5.54
C SER A 27 -11.67 6.89 6.12
N ARG A 28 -10.83 7.94 6.20
CA ARG A 28 -9.41 7.84 6.58
C ARG A 28 -9.02 8.66 7.80
N GLY A 29 -9.98 9.40 8.40
CA GLY A 29 -9.75 10.31 9.51
C GLY A 29 -9.11 11.64 9.11
N ARG A 30 -8.26 11.66 8.10
CA ARG A 30 -7.59 12.85 7.56
C ARG A 30 -7.24 12.68 6.08
N VAL A 31 -7.01 13.79 5.39
CA VAL A 31 -6.53 13.80 4.00
C VAL A 31 -5.04 14.11 4.01
N VAL A 32 -4.22 13.09 3.79
CA VAL A 32 -2.76 13.17 3.77
C VAL A 32 -2.17 12.18 2.75
N GLY A 33 -0.89 12.22 2.58
CA GLY A 33 -0.16 11.27 1.72
C GLY A 33 -0.65 11.30 0.27
N PRO A 34 -0.92 10.14 -0.34
CA PRO A 34 -1.25 10.07 -1.76
C PRO A 34 -2.54 10.82 -2.09
N PHE A 35 -3.53 10.86 -1.18
CA PHE A 35 -4.80 11.55 -1.42
C PHE A 35 -4.66 13.06 -1.43
N ALA A 36 -3.74 13.63 -0.65
CA ALA A 36 -3.45 15.07 -0.69
C ALA A 36 -2.86 15.49 -2.04
N ALA A 37 -2.15 14.60 -2.73
CA ALA A 37 -1.67 14.82 -4.09
C ALA A 37 -2.74 14.51 -5.15
N LEU A 38 -3.46 13.39 -5.01
CA LEU A 38 -4.48 12.95 -5.97
C LEU A 38 -5.67 13.91 -6.07
N LEU A 39 -5.97 14.70 -5.03
CA LEU A 39 -7.05 15.68 -5.03
C LEU A 39 -6.86 16.84 -6.02
N HIS A 40 -5.70 17.01 -6.64
CA HIS A 40 -5.55 17.84 -7.83
C HIS A 40 -6.36 17.30 -9.03
N SER A 41 -6.75 16.01 -9.00
CA SER A 41 -7.71 15.38 -9.89
C SER A 41 -8.82 14.72 -9.06
N PRO A 42 -9.84 15.47 -8.61
CA PRO A 42 -10.80 14.99 -7.64
C PRO A 42 -11.55 13.72 -8.06
N VAL A 43 -11.89 13.59 -9.34
CA VAL A 43 -12.56 12.39 -9.86
C VAL A 43 -11.64 11.16 -9.73
N LEU A 44 -10.35 11.31 -10.06
CA LEU A 44 -9.37 10.23 -9.87
C LEU A 44 -9.21 9.89 -8.39
N ALA A 45 -9.09 10.89 -7.51
CA ALA A 45 -8.99 10.70 -6.07
C ALA A 45 -10.19 9.91 -5.51
N ASP A 46 -11.40 10.22 -5.97
CA ASP A 46 -12.62 9.54 -5.55
C ASP A 46 -12.61 8.06 -5.94
N ARG A 47 -12.32 7.74 -7.21
CA ARG A 47 -12.24 6.34 -7.68
C ARG A 47 -11.13 5.56 -6.99
N THR A 48 -9.99 6.21 -6.78
CA THR A 48 -8.88 5.62 -6.02
C THR A 48 -9.26 5.36 -4.57
N ALA A 49 -10.01 6.26 -3.95
CA ALA A 49 -10.48 6.10 -2.57
C ALA A 49 -11.51 4.97 -2.44
N GLU A 50 -12.41 4.83 -3.41
CA GLU A 50 -13.40 3.75 -3.48
C GLU A 50 -12.72 2.37 -3.60
N LEU A 51 -11.81 2.22 -4.56
CA LEU A 51 -11.02 0.99 -4.70
C LEU A 51 -10.21 0.68 -3.43
N GLY A 52 -9.58 1.70 -2.85
CA GLY A 52 -8.81 1.54 -1.63
C GLY A 52 -9.66 1.17 -0.41
N ALA A 53 -10.92 1.57 -0.35
CA ALA A 53 -11.84 1.13 0.69
C ALA A 53 -12.10 -0.37 0.56
N HIS A 54 -12.39 -0.86 -0.65
CA HIS A 54 -12.56 -2.29 -0.89
C HIS A 54 -11.30 -3.09 -0.50
N VAL A 55 -10.14 -2.69 -0.99
CA VAL A 55 -8.86 -3.37 -0.70
C VAL A 55 -8.58 -3.46 0.80
N ARG A 56 -8.90 -2.41 1.56
CA ARG A 56 -8.57 -2.34 2.99
C ARG A 56 -9.60 -2.98 3.90
N PHE A 57 -10.88 -2.91 3.55
CA PHE A 57 -11.96 -3.21 4.50
C PHE A 57 -12.91 -4.30 4.03
N ASP A 58 -13.05 -4.50 2.72
CA ASP A 58 -14.05 -5.39 2.14
C ASP A 58 -13.45 -6.61 1.43
N SER A 59 -12.12 -6.65 1.23
CA SER A 59 -11.45 -7.81 0.64
C SER A 59 -11.43 -9.00 1.58
N GLY A 60 -11.41 -10.21 1.02
CA GLY A 60 -11.30 -11.46 1.75
C GLY A 60 -9.90 -11.78 2.30
N LEU A 61 -8.90 -10.90 2.06
CA LEU A 61 -7.56 -11.10 2.57
C LEU A 61 -7.49 -10.93 4.09
N SER A 62 -6.73 -11.79 4.76
CA SER A 62 -6.41 -11.58 6.16
C SER A 62 -5.70 -10.23 6.37
N ALA A 63 -5.89 -9.61 7.54
CA ALA A 63 -5.18 -8.37 7.85
C ALA A 63 -3.66 -8.55 7.80
N VAL A 64 -3.16 -9.73 8.19
CA VAL A 64 -1.74 -10.07 8.15
C VAL A 64 -1.23 -10.12 6.70
N ASP A 65 -1.90 -10.85 5.82
CA ASP A 65 -1.49 -10.95 4.41
C ASP A 65 -1.53 -9.59 3.72
N ARG A 66 -2.60 -8.82 3.96
CA ARG A 66 -2.76 -7.49 3.38
C ARG A 66 -1.63 -6.55 3.78
N GLU A 67 -1.34 -6.43 5.08
CA GLU A 67 -0.29 -5.54 5.54
C GLU A 67 1.11 -6.01 5.11
N LEU A 68 1.35 -7.33 5.05
CA LEU A 68 2.61 -7.88 4.55
C LEU A 68 2.82 -7.54 3.07
N VAL A 69 1.76 -7.63 2.25
CA VAL A 69 1.80 -7.17 0.85
C VAL A 69 2.12 -5.70 0.77
N ILE A 70 1.42 -4.86 1.55
CA ILE A 70 1.61 -3.41 1.51
C ILE A 70 3.04 -3.02 1.86
N LEU A 71 3.60 -3.61 2.93
CA LEU A 71 5.00 -3.39 3.30
C LEU A 71 5.96 -3.85 2.21
N SER A 72 5.68 -4.99 1.57
CA SER A 72 6.50 -5.53 0.48
C SER A 72 6.50 -4.60 -0.74
N VAL A 73 5.32 -4.04 -1.09
CA VAL A 73 5.20 -3.05 -2.17
C VAL A 73 5.92 -1.75 -1.78
N ALA A 74 5.70 -1.25 -0.56
CA ALA A 74 6.39 -0.05 -0.07
C ALA A 74 7.92 -0.19 -0.16
N ARG A 75 8.43 -1.37 0.21
CA ARG A 75 9.87 -1.69 0.12
C ARG A 75 10.36 -1.84 -1.33
N ALA A 76 9.56 -2.44 -2.22
CA ALA A 76 9.93 -2.58 -3.64
C ALA A 76 10.08 -1.23 -4.33
N PHE A 77 9.25 -0.25 -3.96
CA PHE A 77 9.30 1.12 -4.48
C PHE A 77 10.16 2.08 -3.63
N ASP A 78 10.78 1.61 -2.55
CA ASP A 78 11.46 2.46 -1.58
C ASP A 78 10.58 3.65 -1.13
N CYS A 79 9.27 3.38 -0.91
CA CYS A 79 8.28 4.37 -0.55
C CYS A 79 8.21 4.54 0.97
N GLY A 80 8.96 5.50 1.51
CA GLY A 80 9.05 5.74 2.95
C GLY A 80 7.72 6.14 3.58
N PHE A 81 6.84 6.85 2.86
CA PHE A 81 5.52 7.25 3.38
C PHE A 81 4.62 6.03 3.65
N GLU A 82 4.47 5.13 2.65
CA GLU A 82 3.65 3.92 2.83
C GLU A 82 4.27 3.01 3.89
N TRP A 83 5.59 2.87 3.91
CA TRP A 83 6.27 2.11 4.95
C TRP A 83 5.95 2.63 6.35
N ALA A 84 6.18 3.91 6.62
CA ALA A 84 6.00 4.52 7.93
C ALA A 84 4.57 4.38 8.46
N TYR A 85 3.58 4.52 7.56
CA TYR A 85 2.19 4.33 7.93
C TYR A 85 1.88 2.86 8.20
N HIS A 86 2.22 1.98 7.27
CA HIS A 86 1.78 0.58 7.28
C HIS A 86 2.58 -0.32 8.22
N VAL A 87 3.81 0.02 8.60
CA VAL A 87 4.56 -0.77 9.59
C VAL A 87 3.85 -0.80 10.95
N ARG A 88 3.19 0.28 11.33
CA ARG A 88 2.36 0.33 12.54
C ARG A 88 1.09 -0.53 12.40
N GLU A 89 0.44 -0.44 11.25
CA GLU A 89 -0.78 -1.23 10.98
C GLU A 89 -0.44 -2.73 10.87
N ALA A 90 0.70 -3.09 10.29
CA ALA A 90 1.20 -4.45 10.23
C ALA A 90 1.42 -5.06 11.62
N ARG A 91 2.05 -4.31 12.55
CA ARG A 91 2.19 -4.74 13.93
C ARG A 91 0.85 -4.94 14.64
N LYS A 92 -0.11 -4.01 14.44
CA LYS A 92 -1.48 -4.14 14.98
C LYS A 92 -2.22 -5.34 14.38
N ALA A 93 -2.00 -5.63 13.11
CA ALA A 93 -2.59 -6.78 12.43
C ALA A 93 -2.00 -8.12 12.88
N GLY A 94 -0.86 -8.10 13.57
CA GLY A 94 -0.16 -9.30 14.04
C GLY A 94 0.89 -9.84 13.04
N VAL A 95 1.36 -9.03 12.10
CA VAL A 95 2.52 -9.41 11.28
C VAL A 95 3.73 -9.55 12.20
N ARG A 96 4.43 -10.68 12.10
CA ARG A 96 5.58 -10.97 12.93
C ARG A 96 6.72 -9.97 12.71
N THR A 97 7.42 -9.61 13.78
CA THR A 97 8.57 -8.68 13.70
C THR A 97 9.64 -9.19 12.73
N GLU A 98 9.93 -10.49 12.75
CA GLU A 98 10.90 -11.12 11.86
C GLU A 98 10.52 -11.01 10.39
N ALA A 99 9.22 -11.03 10.07
CA ALA A 99 8.72 -10.84 8.71
C ALA A 99 8.84 -9.37 8.27
N ILE A 100 8.51 -8.43 9.17
CA ILE A 100 8.70 -6.99 8.92
C ILE A 100 10.17 -6.68 8.64
N ASP A 101 11.07 -7.19 9.47
CA ASP A 101 12.51 -6.99 9.32
C ASP A 101 13.05 -7.67 8.05
N ALA A 102 12.56 -8.87 7.72
CA ALA A 102 12.91 -9.56 6.48
C ALA A 102 12.53 -8.75 5.24
N VAL A 103 11.33 -8.18 5.22
CA VAL A 103 10.89 -7.29 4.13
C VAL A 103 11.75 -6.02 4.08
N ARG A 104 11.99 -5.37 5.24
CA ARG A 104 12.82 -4.16 5.34
C ARG A 104 14.20 -4.38 4.73
N GLU A 105 14.84 -5.48 5.09
CA GLU A 105 16.21 -5.81 4.71
C GLU A 105 16.31 -6.53 3.36
N ARG A 106 15.18 -6.79 2.69
CA ARG A 106 15.12 -7.55 1.43
C ARG A 106 15.77 -8.94 1.54
N ARG A 107 15.58 -9.62 2.66
CA ARG A 107 16.12 -10.96 2.91
C ARG A 107 15.00 -12.01 2.92
N ALA A 108 15.32 -13.24 2.50
CA ALA A 108 14.38 -14.35 2.55
C ALA A 108 14.34 -15.03 3.94
N THR A 109 15.42 -14.91 4.73
CA THR A 109 15.51 -15.52 6.06
C THR A 109 14.61 -14.79 7.05
N GLY A 110 13.92 -15.54 7.91
CA GLY A 110 13.00 -14.99 8.91
C GLY A 110 11.53 -15.05 8.51
N LEU A 111 11.23 -15.34 7.24
CA LEU A 111 9.88 -15.59 6.75
C LEU A 111 9.47 -17.05 6.96
N THR A 112 8.21 -17.27 7.31
CA THR A 112 7.58 -18.57 7.17
C THR A 112 7.36 -18.87 5.70
N ASP A 113 7.03 -20.11 5.39
CA ASP A 113 6.73 -20.53 4.02
C ASP A 113 5.58 -19.74 3.39
N ASP A 114 4.55 -19.41 4.17
CA ASP A 114 3.38 -18.65 3.68
C ASP A 114 3.71 -17.16 3.49
N GLU A 115 4.48 -16.57 4.39
CA GLU A 115 4.99 -15.20 4.25
C GLU A 115 5.94 -15.09 3.04
N ALA A 116 6.83 -16.08 2.87
CA ALA A 116 7.74 -16.13 1.72
C ALA A 116 6.98 -16.23 0.39
N ALA A 117 5.86 -16.97 0.34
CA ALA A 117 5.03 -17.04 -0.85
C ALA A 117 4.40 -15.68 -1.20
N VAL A 118 3.92 -14.93 -0.20
CA VAL A 118 3.34 -13.59 -0.39
C VAL A 118 4.41 -12.59 -0.82
N VAL A 119 5.51 -12.52 -0.07
CA VAL A 119 6.62 -11.57 -0.35
C VAL A 119 7.26 -11.88 -1.71
N GLY A 120 7.49 -13.17 -2.01
CA GLY A 120 8.03 -13.61 -3.30
C GLY A 120 7.10 -13.25 -4.46
N TYR A 121 5.78 -13.40 -4.30
CA TYR A 121 4.80 -13.01 -5.31
C TYR A 121 4.83 -11.52 -5.63
N VAL A 122 4.97 -10.67 -4.60
CA VAL A 122 5.16 -9.22 -4.81
C VAL A 122 6.41 -8.95 -5.63
N GLY A 123 7.54 -9.59 -5.28
CA GLY A 123 8.80 -9.46 -6.02
C GLY A 123 8.68 -9.90 -7.47
N GLN A 124 8.10 -11.06 -7.73
CA GLN A 124 7.88 -11.56 -9.08
C GLN A 124 7.04 -10.59 -9.93
N LEU A 125 5.94 -10.04 -9.39
CA LEU A 125 5.10 -9.10 -10.14
C LEU A 125 5.74 -7.74 -10.37
N LEU A 126 6.46 -7.19 -9.40
CA LEU A 126 6.99 -5.82 -9.48
C LEU A 126 8.38 -5.73 -10.11
N ILE A 127 9.15 -6.81 -10.06
CA ILE A 127 10.53 -6.85 -10.58
C ILE A 127 10.59 -7.64 -11.88
N ASP A 128 10.06 -8.88 -11.87
CA ASP A 128 10.11 -9.78 -13.03
C ASP A 128 8.92 -9.55 -13.98
N HIS A 129 7.89 -8.83 -13.53
CA HIS A 129 6.64 -8.52 -14.25
C HIS A 129 5.83 -9.76 -14.63
N ARG A 130 6.13 -10.88 -14.03
CA ARG A 130 5.48 -12.19 -14.22
C ARG A 130 5.60 -13.03 -12.96
N THR A 131 4.74 -14.03 -12.85
CA THR A 131 4.82 -15.02 -11.78
C THR A 131 4.94 -16.42 -12.37
N ASP A 132 5.57 -17.32 -11.64
CA ASP A 132 5.66 -18.73 -12.02
C ASP A 132 4.42 -19.52 -11.58
N ASP A 133 4.20 -20.68 -12.24
CA ASP A 133 3.04 -21.53 -11.99
C ASP A 133 3.04 -22.12 -10.57
N ALA A 134 4.20 -22.38 -9.98
CA ALA A 134 4.31 -22.95 -8.63
C ALA A 134 3.87 -21.94 -7.58
N THR A 135 4.27 -20.68 -7.70
CA THR A 135 3.83 -19.57 -6.83
C THR A 135 2.31 -19.39 -6.91
N ILE A 136 1.74 -19.34 -8.12
CA ILE A 136 0.29 -19.25 -8.32
C ILE A 136 -0.44 -20.45 -7.72
N ALA A 137 0.04 -21.68 -7.97
CA ALA A 137 -0.59 -22.89 -7.43
C ALA A 137 -0.61 -22.87 -5.90
N ARG A 138 0.49 -22.48 -5.28
CA ARG A 138 0.60 -22.36 -3.82
C ARG A 138 -0.37 -21.33 -3.24
N LEU A 139 -0.40 -20.10 -3.81
CA LEU A 139 -1.29 -19.03 -3.34
C LEU A 139 -2.76 -19.42 -3.56
N ARG A 140 -3.11 -20.07 -4.69
CA ARG A 140 -4.46 -20.55 -4.93
C ARG A 140 -4.89 -21.63 -3.94
N ALA A 141 -3.99 -22.53 -3.58
CA ALA A 141 -4.29 -23.57 -2.59
C ALA A 141 -4.62 -22.96 -1.20
N ARG A 142 -3.96 -21.86 -0.84
CA ARG A 142 -4.15 -21.17 0.45
C ARG A 142 -5.32 -20.17 0.44
N LEU A 143 -5.42 -19.34 -0.59
CA LEU A 143 -6.32 -18.17 -0.62
C LEU A 143 -7.53 -18.36 -1.52
N GLY A 144 -7.57 -19.42 -2.33
CA GLY A 144 -8.53 -19.57 -3.40
C GLY A 144 -8.26 -18.61 -4.58
N VAL A 145 -9.07 -18.72 -5.63
CA VAL A 145 -8.94 -17.87 -6.82
C VAL A 145 -9.23 -16.42 -6.49
N GLN A 146 -10.31 -16.13 -5.73
CA GLN A 146 -10.67 -14.78 -5.33
C GLN A 146 -9.55 -14.13 -4.54
N GLY A 147 -8.99 -14.81 -3.53
CA GLY A 147 -7.91 -14.26 -2.72
C GLY A 147 -6.65 -13.92 -3.52
N VAL A 148 -6.29 -14.72 -4.53
CA VAL A 148 -5.16 -14.40 -5.42
C VAL A 148 -5.46 -13.16 -6.29
N VAL A 149 -6.69 -13.01 -6.78
CA VAL A 149 -7.11 -11.81 -7.53
C VAL A 149 -7.04 -10.57 -6.66
N GLU A 150 -7.55 -10.64 -5.44
CA GLU A 150 -7.53 -9.53 -4.49
C GLU A 150 -6.09 -9.18 -4.02
N LEU A 151 -5.23 -10.20 -3.84
CA LEU A 151 -3.81 -10.03 -3.55
C LEU A 151 -3.12 -9.27 -4.69
N THR A 152 -3.38 -9.67 -5.94
CA THR A 152 -2.82 -9.01 -7.13
C THR A 152 -3.31 -7.58 -7.25
N ALA A 153 -4.61 -7.33 -7.05
CA ALA A 153 -5.19 -5.99 -7.06
C ALA A 153 -4.61 -5.09 -5.97
N THR A 154 -4.37 -5.64 -4.77
CA THR A 154 -3.72 -4.94 -3.66
C THR A 154 -2.31 -4.50 -4.03
N ILE A 155 -1.51 -5.36 -4.65
CA ILE A 155 -0.16 -5.03 -5.14
C ILE A 155 -0.23 -3.86 -6.13
N GLY A 156 -1.07 -3.94 -7.16
CA GLY A 156 -1.20 -2.89 -8.16
C GLY A 156 -1.70 -1.57 -7.59
N TYR A 157 -2.65 -1.61 -6.66
CA TYR A 157 -3.18 -0.44 -5.98
C TYR A 157 -2.09 0.30 -5.19
N TYR A 158 -1.34 -0.41 -4.35
CA TYR A 158 -0.27 0.22 -3.55
C TYR A 158 0.95 0.61 -4.40
N ALA A 159 1.23 -0.09 -5.50
CA ALA A 159 2.23 0.35 -6.48
C ALA A 159 1.88 1.71 -7.09
N MET A 160 0.60 1.93 -7.46
CA MET A 160 0.11 3.23 -7.95
C MET A 160 0.25 4.33 -6.88
N LEU A 161 -0.09 4.05 -5.62
CA LEU A 161 0.08 5.01 -4.53
C LEU A 161 1.55 5.34 -4.28
N ALA A 162 2.43 4.32 -4.27
CA ALA A 162 3.87 4.51 -4.13
C ALA A 162 4.45 5.36 -5.28
N CYS A 163 4.03 5.12 -6.52
CA CYS A 163 4.40 5.98 -7.66
C CYS A 163 3.98 7.44 -7.44
N THR A 164 2.76 7.68 -6.95
CA THR A 164 2.26 9.03 -6.66
C THR A 164 3.12 9.71 -5.59
N LEU A 165 3.38 9.03 -4.49
CA LEU A 165 4.15 9.56 -3.37
C LEU A 165 5.61 9.86 -3.76
N ASN A 166 6.25 8.94 -4.44
CA ASN A 166 7.65 9.09 -4.87
C ASN A 166 7.79 10.16 -5.97
N ALA A 167 6.85 10.20 -6.93
CA ALA A 167 6.87 11.22 -8.00
C ALA A 167 6.80 12.64 -7.42
N PHE A 168 6.00 12.84 -6.37
CA PHE A 168 5.78 14.16 -5.78
C PHE A 168 6.60 14.43 -4.50
N ASP A 169 7.54 13.54 -4.17
CA ASP A 169 8.40 13.62 -2.95
C ASP A 169 7.56 13.85 -1.68
N VAL A 170 6.49 13.08 -1.54
CA VAL A 170 5.67 13.10 -0.32
C VAL A 170 6.32 12.19 0.71
N ARG A 171 6.84 12.79 1.78
CA ARG A 171 7.60 12.09 2.82
C ARG A 171 6.74 11.85 4.06
N PRO A 172 7.08 10.86 4.89
CA PRO A 172 6.44 10.68 6.20
C PRO A 172 6.67 11.90 7.09
N ASP A 173 5.84 12.03 8.13
CA ASP A 173 6.01 13.06 9.14
C ASP A 173 7.31 12.82 9.93
N PRO A 174 7.99 13.87 10.44
CA PRO A 174 9.18 13.71 11.26
C PRO A 174 8.93 12.83 12.49
N GLY A 175 9.83 11.90 12.76
CA GLY A 175 9.73 10.97 13.89
C GLY A 175 8.94 9.69 13.60
N GLU A 176 8.39 9.53 12.42
CA GLU A 176 7.85 8.26 11.97
C GLU A 176 8.98 7.26 11.66
N GLU A 177 8.65 5.97 11.66
CA GLU A 177 9.63 4.91 11.39
C GLU A 177 10.07 4.94 9.93
N GLU A 178 11.30 5.38 9.70
CA GLU A 178 11.84 5.55 8.36
C GLU A 178 12.24 4.20 7.72
N LEU A 179 12.12 4.17 6.41
CA LEU A 179 12.70 3.14 5.56
C LEU A 179 14.02 3.67 5.01
N ASP A 180 15.11 2.93 5.21
CA ASP A 180 16.39 3.26 4.58
C ASP A 180 16.24 3.17 3.05
N VAL A 181 16.10 4.33 2.43
CA VAL A 181 16.02 4.50 0.97
C VAL A 181 17.44 4.72 0.47
N ARG A 182 17.95 3.76 -0.30
CA ARG A 182 19.29 3.85 -0.92
C ARG A 182 19.23 4.48 -2.30
#